data_64a9a359f3c58fb79fab09ba88885ecb
#
_entry.id   64a9a359f3c58fb79fab09ba88885ecb
#
_cell.length_a   1.000
_cell.length_b   1.000
_cell.length_c   1.000
_cell.angle_alpha   90.00
_cell.angle_beta   90.00
_cell.angle_gamma   90.00
#
_symmetry.space_group_name_H-M   'P 1'
#
loop_
_entity.id
_entity.type
_entity.pdbx_description
1 polymer ?
#
loop_
_entity_poly.entity_id
_entity_poly.type
_entity_poly.pdbx_seq_one_letter_code
_entity_poly.pdbx_strand_id
1 'polypeptide(L)'
;MSKTITKGSLTKEQVDFYNLEGFLVLEDFLNDDDLAGVRASMAARVNEIATDLLTAGLITNTFADSPFELRLAHLFEGLDDKAFLKYGRSWRDRLPGYFDLMANPKILDAIESLIGPEIFSNPVYNTRPKVPKVAAGAVPWHQDKSYWPDANANPVITVWVPLVDATLENGCLH
;
A
#
# COMPACT_ATOMS: atom_id res chain seq x y z
N MET A 1 -19.05 27.58 -13.19
CA MET A 1 -18.58 27.63 -11.78
C MET A 1 -17.09 27.30 -11.80
N SER A 2 -16.23 28.21 -11.31
CA SER A 2 -14.79 27.93 -11.22
C SER A 2 -14.59 26.83 -10.19
N LYS A 3 -14.02 25.68 -10.59
CA LYS A 3 -13.62 24.61 -9.67
C LYS A 3 -12.50 25.18 -8.78
N THR A 4 -12.70 25.20 -7.49
CA THR A 4 -11.64 25.53 -6.54
C THR A 4 -10.59 24.44 -6.69
N ILE A 5 -9.37 24.79 -7.11
CA ILE A 5 -8.24 23.86 -7.15
C ILE A 5 -7.93 23.50 -5.69
N THR A 6 -8.18 22.26 -5.32
CA THR A 6 -7.84 21.74 -4.01
C THR A 6 -6.39 21.23 -4.01
N LYS A 7 -5.79 21.05 -2.83
CA LYS A 7 -4.38 20.68 -2.68
C LYS A 7 -4.02 19.32 -3.32
N GLY A 8 -5.03 18.47 -3.57
CA GLY A 8 -4.86 17.15 -4.16
C GLY A 8 -5.20 17.06 -5.66
N SER A 9 -5.78 18.12 -6.25
CA SER A 9 -6.20 18.09 -7.65
C SER A 9 -5.02 18.00 -8.61
N LEU A 10 -5.15 17.15 -9.64
CA LEU A 10 -4.15 17.02 -10.69
C LEU A 10 -4.22 18.18 -11.68
N THR A 11 -3.07 18.54 -12.24
CA THR A 11 -3.01 19.48 -13.36
C THR A 11 -3.52 18.84 -14.65
N LYS A 12 -3.82 19.67 -15.65
CA LYS A 12 -4.24 19.16 -16.96
C LYS A 12 -3.15 18.27 -17.59
N GLU A 13 -1.90 18.65 -17.46
CA GLU A 13 -0.76 17.92 -17.98
C GLU A 13 -0.61 16.56 -17.34
N GLN A 14 -0.86 16.45 -16.02
CA GLN A 14 -0.86 15.18 -15.27
C GLN A 14 -2.00 14.27 -15.72
N VAL A 15 -3.18 14.82 -15.93
CA VAL A 15 -4.34 14.07 -16.44
C VAL A 15 -4.08 13.59 -17.88
N ASP A 16 -3.55 14.46 -18.73
CA ASP A 16 -3.22 14.10 -20.13
C ASP A 16 -2.15 12.99 -20.16
N PHE A 17 -1.12 13.10 -19.30
CA PHE A 17 -0.07 12.08 -19.17
C PHE A 17 -0.66 10.74 -18.71
N TYR A 18 -1.48 10.75 -17.66
CA TYR A 18 -2.13 9.52 -17.17
C TYR A 18 -2.98 8.85 -18.26
N ASN A 19 -3.74 9.63 -19.03
CA ASN A 19 -4.57 9.11 -20.12
C ASN A 19 -3.75 8.51 -21.26
N LEU A 20 -2.54 9.03 -21.49
CA LEU A 20 -1.63 8.55 -22.53
C LEU A 20 -0.87 7.30 -22.08
N GLU A 21 -0.28 7.34 -20.88
CA GLU A 21 0.68 6.34 -20.39
C GLU A 21 0.05 5.27 -19.52
N GLY A 22 -1.14 5.53 -18.94
CA GLY A 22 -1.85 4.60 -18.06
C GLY A 22 -1.37 4.58 -16.62
N PHE A 23 -0.41 5.41 -16.26
CA PHE A 23 0.07 5.58 -14.88
C PHE A 23 0.47 7.03 -14.60
N LEU A 24 0.58 7.36 -13.30
CA LEU A 24 1.09 8.66 -12.85
C LEU A 24 1.83 8.46 -11.52
N VAL A 25 3.03 9.02 -11.42
CA VAL A 25 3.78 9.10 -10.16
C VAL A 25 3.64 10.51 -9.59
N LEU A 26 3.21 10.60 -8.34
CA LEU A 26 3.07 11.86 -7.61
C LEU A 26 4.11 11.87 -6.49
N GLU A 27 5.23 12.55 -6.74
CA GLU A 27 6.30 12.70 -5.76
C GLU A 27 5.88 13.68 -4.66
N ASP A 28 6.29 13.43 -3.40
CA ASP A 28 6.00 14.27 -2.23
C ASP A 28 4.51 14.61 -2.03
N PHE A 29 3.63 13.78 -2.55
CA PHE A 29 2.18 14.02 -2.55
C PHE A 29 1.55 13.85 -1.17
N LEU A 30 1.95 12.81 -0.45
CA LEU A 30 1.54 12.54 0.93
C LEU A 30 2.71 12.83 1.88
N ASN A 31 2.41 13.45 2.99
CA ASN A 31 3.39 13.72 4.05
C ASN A 31 3.25 12.71 5.20
N ASP A 32 4.10 12.81 6.22
CA ASP A 32 4.10 11.91 7.35
C ASP A 32 2.78 11.93 8.15
N ASP A 33 2.12 13.07 8.25
CA ASP A 33 0.82 13.17 8.93
C ASP A 33 -0.27 12.40 8.16
N ASP A 34 -0.26 12.46 6.81
CA ASP A 34 -1.17 11.69 5.97
C ASP A 34 -0.98 10.18 6.13
N LEU A 35 0.24 9.73 6.43
CA LEU A 35 0.62 8.31 6.56
C LEU A 35 0.62 7.80 8.01
N ALA A 36 0.55 8.67 9.00
CA ALA A 36 0.69 8.31 10.41
C ALA A 36 -0.31 7.23 10.85
N GLY A 37 -1.58 7.36 10.49
CA GLY A 37 -2.63 6.41 10.86
C GLY A 37 -2.42 5.02 10.29
N VAL A 38 -2.06 4.91 9.01
CA VAL A 38 -1.81 3.62 8.37
C VAL A 38 -0.50 3.00 8.85
N ARG A 39 0.56 3.78 9.07
CA ARG A 39 1.83 3.29 9.67
C ARG A 39 1.60 2.77 11.10
N ALA A 40 0.82 3.47 11.93
CA ALA A 40 0.46 3.00 13.27
C ALA A 40 -0.31 1.66 13.22
N SER A 41 -1.27 1.55 12.31
CA SER A 41 -2.01 0.30 12.10
C SER A 41 -1.10 -0.85 11.66
N MET A 42 -0.12 -0.57 10.78
CA MET A 42 0.86 -1.56 10.36
C MET A 42 1.80 -1.96 11.50
N ALA A 43 2.28 -1.00 12.29
CA ALA A 43 3.13 -1.28 13.45
C ALA A 43 2.41 -2.16 14.48
N ALA A 44 1.12 -1.91 14.73
CA ALA A 44 0.29 -2.76 15.58
C ALA A 44 0.20 -4.19 15.02
N ARG A 45 -0.03 -4.34 13.71
CA ARG A 45 -0.06 -5.66 13.07
C ARG A 45 1.28 -6.39 13.15
N VAL A 46 2.40 -5.69 12.98
CA VAL A 46 3.75 -6.28 13.16
C VAL A 46 3.97 -6.73 14.61
N ASN A 47 3.41 -6.02 15.61
CA ASN A 47 3.44 -6.48 17.01
C ASN A 47 2.70 -7.81 17.21
N GLU A 48 1.52 -7.98 16.59
CA GLU A 48 0.78 -9.25 16.65
C GLU A 48 1.59 -10.38 16.01
N ILE A 49 2.16 -10.16 14.83
CA ILE A 49 3.03 -11.14 14.15
C ILE A 49 4.22 -11.53 15.04
N ALA A 50 4.88 -10.54 15.66
CA ALA A 50 5.99 -10.81 16.57
C ALA A 50 5.57 -11.68 17.75
N THR A 51 4.39 -11.43 18.32
CA THR A 51 3.82 -12.22 19.41
C THR A 51 3.50 -13.64 18.96
N ASP A 52 2.91 -13.80 17.79
CA ASP A 52 2.56 -15.10 17.23
C ASP A 52 3.81 -15.94 16.93
N LEU A 53 4.83 -15.34 16.33
CA LEU A 53 6.12 -16.00 16.04
C LEU A 53 6.84 -16.41 17.34
N LEU A 54 6.85 -15.55 18.36
CA LEU A 54 7.43 -15.83 19.67
C LEU A 54 6.68 -16.99 20.34
N THR A 55 5.35 -16.94 20.36
CA THR A 55 4.50 -18.00 20.94
C THR A 55 4.68 -19.33 20.22
N ALA A 56 4.90 -19.30 18.91
CA ALA A 56 5.21 -20.49 18.13
C ALA A 56 6.64 -21.01 18.30
N GLY A 57 7.49 -20.32 19.08
CA GLY A 57 8.89 -20.69 19.28
C GLY A 57 9.78 -20.52 18.05
N LEU A 58 9.32 -19.73 17.07
CA LEU A 58 10.06 -19.49 15.82
C LEU A 58 11.11 -18.39 15.97
N ILE A 59 10.92 -17.49 16.93
CA ILE A 59 11.87 -16.42 17.26
C ILE A 59 12.04 -16.34 18.78
N THR A 60 13.13 -15.70 19.22
CA THR A 60 13.42 -15.43 20.64
C THR A 60 13.42 -13.93 20.96
N ASN A 61 13.36 -13.06 19.94
CA ASN A 61 13.34 -11.61 20.07
C ASN A 61 12.21 -11.01 19.22
N THR A 62 11.45 -10.08 19.76
CA THR A 62 10.36 -9.39 19.06
C THR A 62 10.84 -8.16 18.29
N PHE A 63 12.11 -7.78 18.40
CA PHE A 63 12.70 -6.61 17.73
C PHE A 63 11.87 -5.33 17.94
N ALA A 64 11.34 -5.12 19.15
CA ALA A 64 10.44 -4.01 19.45
C ALA A 64 11.08 -2.63 19.23
N ASP A 65 12.41 -2.53 19.45
CA ASP A 65 13.17 -1.29 19.29
C ASP A 65 13.67 -1.05 17.85
N SER A 66 13.37 -1.98 16.93
CA SER A 66 13.76 -1.80 15.52
C SER A 66 12.93 -0.73 14.84
N PRO A 67 13.51 0.06 13.92
CA PRO A 67 12.78 0.96 13.07
C PRO A 67 11.64 0.25 12.33
N PHE A 68 10.55 0.99 12.05
CA PHE A 68 9.37 0.44 11.38
C PHE A 68 9.72 -0.28 10.06
N GLU A 69 10.62 0.31 9.27
CA GLU A 69 11.06 -0.17 7.95
C GLU A 69 11.79 -1.52 8.01
N LEU A 70 12.46 -1.81 9.11
CA LEU A 70 13.33 -2.98 9.25
C LEU A 70 12.73 -4.09 10.10
N ARG A 71 11.78 -3.74 10.97
CA ARG A 71 11.31 -4.66 12.01
C ARG A 71 10.73 -5.95 11.43
N LEU A 72 9.89 -5.86 10.39
CA LEU A 72 9.32 -7.05 9.78
C LEU A 72 10.41 -7.94 9.15
N ALA A 73 11.41 -7.36 8.52
CA ALA A 73 12.54 -8.10 7.97
C ALA A 73 13.32 -8.85 9.05
N HIS A 74 13.58 -8.21 10.19
CA HIS A 74 14.26 -8.84 11.34
C HIS A 74 13.45 -10.01 11.92
N LEU A 75 12.11 -9.89 11.99
CA LEU A 75 11.24 -10.96 12.50
C LEU A 75 11.28 -12.22 11.63
N PHE A 76 11.48 -12.08 10.33
CA PHE A 76 11.53 -13.20 9.38
C PHE A 76 12.94 -13.60 8.99
N GLU A 77 13.99 -12.98 9.53
CA GLU A 77 15.37 -13.35 9.25
C GLU A 77 15.64 -14.81 9.66
N GLY A 78 16.05 -15.61 8.69
CA GLY A 78 16.35 -17.03 8.92
C GLY A 78 15.12 -17.95 8.96
N LEU A 79 13.90 -17.42 8.83
CA LEU A 79 12.67 -18.22 8.69
C LEU A 79 12.42 -18.59 7.23
N ASP A 80 11.71 -19.70 7.03
CA ASP A 80 11.35 -20.16 5.68
C ASP A 80 10.10 -19.46 5.12
N ASP A 81 9.85 -19.67 3.83
CA ASP A 81 8.67 -19.13 3.13
C ASP A 81 7.35 -19.59 3.75
N LYS A 82 7.30 -20.76 4.42
CA LYS A 82 6.08 -21.25 5.06
C LYS A 82 5.72 -20.41 6.26
N ALA A 83 6.71 -19.99 7.06
CA ALA A 83 6.50 -19.09 8.18
C ALA A 83 5.97 -17.73 7.67
N PHE A 84 6.55 -17.19 6.61
CA PHE A 84 6.06 -15.96 6.00
C PHE A 84 4.65 -16.10 5.44
N LEU A 85 4.35 -17.16 4.72
CA LEU A 85 3.01 -17.42 4.19
C LEU A 85 1.95 -17.53 5.29
N LYS A 86 2.32 -18.09 6.44
CA LYS A 86 1.41 -18.26 7.58
C LYS A 86 1.20 -16.98 8.37
N TYR A 87 2.25 -16.21 8.65
CA TYR A 87 2.22 -15.10 9.59
C TYR A 87 2.39 -13.73 8.95
N GLY A 88 3.16 -13.62 7.87
CA GLY A 88 3.61 -12.35 7.29
C GLY A 88 2.98 -11.97 5.95
N ARG A 89 2.31 -12.92 5.28
CA ARG A 89 1.76 -12.66 3.95
C ARG A 89 0.53 -11.76 4.03
N SER A 90 0.42 -10.86 3.06
CA SER A 90 -0.75 -10.07 2.68
C SER A 90 -1.86 -9.93 3.75
N TRP A 91 -1.93 -8.79 4.36
CA TRP A 91 -2.93 -8.49 5.36
C TRP A 91 -4.13 -7.83 4.68
N ARG A 92 -5.30 -8.40 4.91
CA ARG A 92 -6.60 -7.85 4.50
C ARG A 92 -7.41 -7.43 5.72
N ASP A 93 -6.72 -7.11 6.78
CA ASP A 93 -7.35 -6.72 8.04
C ASP A 93 -8.00 -5.35 7.88
N ARG A 94 -9.19 -5.19 8.44
CA ARG A 94 -9.92 -3.93 8.43
C ARG A 94 -9.38 -3.00 9.52
N LEU A 95 -8.18 -2.49 9.29
CA LEU A 95 -7.52 -1.59 10.23
C LEU A 95 -7.97 -0.15 10.00
N PRO A 96 -8.21 0.64 11.06
CA PRO A 96 -8.69 2.02 10.96
C PRO A 96 -7.83 2.88 10.01
N GLY A 97 -6.51 2.83 10.13
CA GLY A 97 -5.60 3.63 9.30
C GLY A 97 -5.70 3.37 7.80
N TYR A 98 -6.23 2.22 7.36
CA TYR A 98 -6.54 2.01 5.95
C TYR A 98 -7.71 2.85 5.48
N PHE A 99 -8.77 2.91 6.29
CA PHE A 99 -9.95 3.69 5.95
C PHE A 99 -9.62 5.17 5.94
N ASP A 100 -8.78 5.63 6.88
CA ASP A 100 -8.29 7.01 6.91
C ASP A 100 -7.49 7.34 5.65
N LEU A 101 -6.59 6.44 5.22
CA LEU A 101 -5.82 6.62 4.00
C LEU A 101 -6.71 6.60 2.75
N MET A 102 -7.67 5.66 2.66
CA MET A 102 -8.62 5.58 1.54
C MET A 102 -9.52 6.82 1.45
N ALA A 103 -9.83 7.45 2.58
CA ALA A 103 -10.62 8.68 2.66
C ALA A 103 -9.77 9.96 2.67
N ASN A 104 -8.45 9.85 2.46
CA ASN A 104 -7.57 11.02 2.47
C ASN A 104 -7.98 12.00 1.35
N PRO A 105 -8.27 13.27 1.68
CA PRO A 105 -8.77 14.25 0.72
C PRO A 105 -7.86 14.46 -0.48
N LYS A 106 -6.53 14.41 -0.31
CA LYS A 106 -5.58 14.56 -1.42
C LYS A 106 -5.72 13.43 -2.43
N ILE A 107 -5.85 12.17 -1.93
CA ILE A 107 -6.03 11.00 -2.79
C ILE A 107 -7.38 11.11 -3.53
N LEU A 108 -8.44 11.47 -2.82
CA LEU A 108 -9.76 11.61 -3.44
C LEU A 108 -9.80 12.71 -4.49
N ASP A 109 -9.16 13.87 -4.24
CA ASP A 109 -9.05 14.97 -5.20
C ASP A 109 -8.28 14.54 -6.48
N ALA A 110 -7.20 13.77 -6.32
CA ALA A 110 -6.45 13.25 -7.45
C ALA A 110 -7.30 12.27 -8.27
N ILE A 111 -8.00 11.35 -7.62
CA ILE A 111 -8.89 10.39 -8.27
C ILE A 111 -10.05 11.14 -8.97
N GLU A 112 -10.68 12.12 -8.30
CA GLU A 112 -11.72 12.95 -8.90
C GLU A 112 -11.26 13.63 -10.20
N SER A 113 -9.99 14.05 -10.24
CA SER A 113 -9.41 14.66 -11.44
C SER A 113 -9.37 13.71 -12.64
N LEU A 114 -9.30 12.39 -12.40
CA LEU A 114 -9.22 11.35 -13.43
C LEU A 114 -10.60 10.80 -13.84
N ILE A 115 -11.48 10.54 -12.87
CA ILE A 115 -12.75 9.82 -13.12
C ILE A 115 -14.00 10.62 -12.76
N GLY A 116 -13.84 11.86 -12.28
CA GLY A 116 -14.97 12.71 -11.85
C GLY A 116 -15.38 12.50 -10.39
N PRO A 117 -16.40 13.24 -9.92
CA PRO A 117 -16.72 13.36 -8.50
C PRO A 117 -17.46 12.14 -7.92
N GLU A 118 -17.93 11.23 -8.73
CA GLU A 118 -18.65 10.05 -8.28
C GLU A 118 -17.65 8.89 -8.11
N ILE A 119 -17.05 8.81 -6.91
CA ILE A 119 -16.01 7.84 -6.60
C ILE A 119 -16.61 6.69 -5.77
N PHE A 120 -16.56 5.48 -6.30
CA PHE A 120 -16.85 4.26 -5.55
C PHE A 120 -15.56 3.59 -5.10
N SER A 121 -15.34 3.50 -3.80
CA SER A 121 -14.19 2.78 -3.25
C SER A 121 -14.46 1.28 -3.18
N ASN A 122 -13.74 0.49 -3.95
CA ASN A 122 -13.78 -0.96 -3.80
C ASN A 122 -13.07 -1.35 -2.49
N PRO A 123 -13.67 -2.20 -1.65
CA PRO A 123 -13.07 -2.62 -0.38
C PRO A 123 -11.88 -3.59 -0.54
N VAL A 124 -11.38 -3.78 -1.75
CA VAL A 124 -10.17 -4.55 -2.00
C VAL A 124 -8.95 -3.66 -1.81
N TYR A 125 -8.28 -3.85 -0.70
CA TYR A 125 -6.97 -3.28 -0.44
C TYR A 125 -5.99 -4.41 -0.07
N ASN A 126 -4.76 -4.26 -0.47
CA ASN A 126 -3.73 -5.26 -0.22
C ASN A 126 -2.49 -4.58 0.35
N THR A 127 -2.07 -5.01 1.54
CA THR A 127 -0.71 -4.71 1.99
C THR A 127 0.24 -5.72 1.37
N ARG A 128 1.35 -5.23 0.88
CA ARG A 128 2.38 -6.04 0.22
C ARG A 128 3.70 -5.90 0.96
N PRO A 129 3.87 -6.58 2.11
CA PRO A 129 5.14 -6.56 2.82
C PRO A 129 6.23 -7.21 1.96
N LYS A 130 7.37 -6.55 1.87
CA LYS A 130 8.55 -7.03 1.16
C LYS A 130 9.60 -7.42 2.20
N VAL A 131 9.85 -8.71 2.33
CA VAL A 131 10.84 -9.25 3.27
C VAL A 131 12.01 -9.80 2.45
N PRO A 132 13.26 -9.42 2.76
CA PRO A 132 14.43 -9.90 2.04
C PRO A 132 14.51 -11.43 2.01
N LYS A 133 14.90 -11.97 0.87
CA LYS A 133 15.09 -13.42 0.66
C LYS A 133 13.82 -14.29 0.78
N VAL A 134 12.63 -13.69 0.87
CA VAL A 134 11.35 -14.40 0.90
C VAL A 134 10.71 -14.34 -0.49
N ALA A 135 10.80 -15.42 -1.25
CA ALA A 135 10.25 -15.49 -2.61
C ALA A 135 8.72 -15.42 -2.63
N ALA A 136 8.06 -15.93 -1.59
CA ALA A 136 6.60 -15.91 -1.45
C ALA A 136 5.99 -14.49 -1.38
N GLY A 137 6.79 -13.46 -1.17
CA GLY A 137 6.37 -12.05 -1.20
C GLY A 137 6.36 -11.42 -2.60
N ALA A 138 6.92 -12.10 -3.61
CA ALA A 138 6.95 -11.59 -4.98
C ALA A 138 5.55 -11.60 -5.61
N VAL A 139 5.25 -10.55 -6.37
CA VAL A 139 4.02 -10.45 -7.16
C VAL A 139 4.42 -10.47 -8.64
N PRO A 140 3.96 -11.48 -9.42
CA PRO A 140 4.29 -11.54 -10.82
C PRO A 140 3.62 -10.42 -11.60
N TRP A 141 4.11 -10.15 -12.81
CA TRP A 141 3.49 -9.24 -13.76
C TRP A 141 2.02 -9.61 -14.01
N HIS A 142 1.13 -8.65 -13.86
CA HIS A 142 -0.29 -8.80 -14.09
C HIS A 142 -0.94 -7.46 -14.45
N GLN A 143 -2.17 -7.51 -14.92
CA GLN A 143 -3.02 -6.34 -15.10
C GLN A 143 -4.18 -6.41 -14.10
N ASP A 144 -4.31 -5.41 -13.25
CA ASP A 144 -5.42 -5.33 -12.28
C ASP A 144 -6.79 -5.39 -12.95
N LYS A 145 -6.90 -4.81 -14.16
CA LYS A 145 -8.12 -4.85 -14.96
C LYS A 145 -8.69 -6.26 -15.16
N SER A 146 -7.84 -7.29 -15.21
CA SER A 146 -8.28 -8.69 -15.39
C SER A 146 -9.19 -9.19 -14.26
N TYR A 147 -9.14 -8.57 -13.10
CA TYR A 147 -10.00 -8.89 -11.95
C TYR A 147 -11.35 -8.16 -11.96
N TRP A 148 -11.55 -7.24 -12.89
CA TRP A 148 -12.72 -6.37 -12.97
C TRP A 148 -13.36 -6.46 -14.36
N PRO A 149 -14.26 -7.43 -14.62
CA PRO A 149 -14.87 -7.63 -15.93
C PRO A 149 -15.55 -6.38 -16.51
N ASP A 150 -16.14 -5.56 -15.64
CA ASP A 150 -16.88 -4.35 -16.02
C ASP A 150 -15.99 -3.09 -16.14
N ALA A 151 -14.67 -3.21 -16.01
CA ALA A 151 -13.75 -2.07 -16.09
C ALA A 151 -13.71 -1.40 -17.48
N ASN A 152 -14.33 -1.99 -18.50
CA ASN A 152 -14.50 -1.35 -19.80
C ASN A 152 -15.58 -0.25 -19.78
N ALA A 153 -16.58 -0.41 -18.92
CA ALA A 153 -17.66 0.55 -18.75
C ALA A 153 -17.36 1.59 -17.65
N ASN A 154 -16.59 1.18 -16.65
CA ASN A 154 -16.26 2.01 -15.48
C ASN A 154 -14.75 1.99 -15.25
N PRO A 155 -14.08 3.14 -15.29
CA PRO A 155 -12.63 3.19 -15.04
C PRO A 155 -12.31 2.72 -13.62
N VAL A 156 -11.27 1.88 -13.50
CA VAL A 156 -10.74 1.40 -12.21
C VAL A 156 -9.36 2.01 -12.00
N ILE A 157 -9.22 2.79 -10.94
CA ILE A 157 -7.96 3.41 -10.55
C ILE A 157 -7.37 2.62 -9.38
N THR A 158 -6.19 2.09 -9.56
CA THR A 158 -5.39 1.50 -8.48
C THR A 158 -4.46 2.56 -7.91
N VAL A 159 -4.52 2.77 -6.60
CA VAL A 159 -3.61 3.67 -5.89
C VAL A 159 -2.60 2.84 -5.12
N TRP A 160 -1.33 3.03 -5.42
CA TRP A 160 -0.22 2.40 -4.71
C TRP A 160 0.50 3.42 -3.84
N VAL A 161 0.55 3.16 -2.53
CA VAL A 161 1.15 4.06 -1.55
C VAL A 161 2.27 3.34 -0.81
N PRO A 162 3.55 3.73 -1.00
CA PRO A 162 4.66 3.20 -0.22
C PRO A 162 4.59 3.74 1.21
N LEU A 163 4.71 2.87 2.20
CA LEU A 163 4.79 3.27 3.62
C LEU A 163 6.23 3.42 4.10
N VAL A 164 7.18 3.03 3.27
CA VAL A 164 8.63 3.15 3.45
C VAL A 164 9.25 3.52 2.10
N ASP A 165 10.50 3.95 2.07
CA ASP A 165 11.19 4.23 0.82
C ASP A 165 11.17 2.99 -0.07
N ALA A 166 10.64 3.15 -1.29
CA ALA A 166 10.50 2.07 -2.26
C ALA A 166 11.52 2.25 -3.37
N THR A 167 12.56 1.42 -3.33
CA THR A 167 13.65 1.40 -4.33
C THR A 167 13.60 0.13 -5.17
N LEU A 168 14.40 0.09 -6.24
CA LEU A 168 14.52 -1.13 -7.06
C LEU A 168 15.00 -2.33 -6.25
N GLU A 169 15.89 -2.09 -5.26
CA GLU A 169 16.46 -3.13 -4.42
C GLU A 169 15.44 -3.71 -3.45
N ASN A 170 14.46 -2.92 -2.99
CA ASN A 170 13.45 -3.37 -2.03
C ASN A 170 12.07 -3.65 -2.64
N GLY A 171 11.98 -3.65 -3.98
CA GLY A 171 10.81 -4.14 -4.72
C GLY A 171 9.70 -3.11 -4.92
N CYS A 172 10.05 -1.91 -5.39
CA CYS A 172 9.07 -0.95 -5.90
C CYS A 172 8.30 -1.50 -7.11
N LEU A 173 7.28 -0.78 -7.55
CA LEU A 173 6.68 -1.01 -8.87
C LEU A 173 7.65 -0.55 -9.96
N HIS A 174 7.70 -1.25 -11.09
CA HIS A 174 8.52 -0.91 -12.26
C HIS A 174 7.88 -1.47 -13.54
#